data_d6626537960c9f7cd53855e1c3ec857e
#
_entry.id   d6626537960c9f7cd53855e1c3ec857e
#
_cell.length_a   1.000
_cell.length_b   1.000
_cell.length_c   1.000
_cell.angle_alpha   90.00
_cell.angle_beta   90.00
_cell.angle_gamma   90.00
#
_symmetry.space_group_name_H-M   'P 1'
#
loop_
_entity.id
_entity.type
_entity.pdbx_description
1 polymer ?
#
loop_
_entity_poly.entity_id
_entity_poly.type
_entity_poly.pdbx_seq_one_letter_code
_entity_poly.pdbx_strand_id
1 'polypeptide(L)'
;MSNQDKNPLELEERIIAALRTVYDPEIPVNVYELGLIYDVDVDHDTGVVNITMTLTSPNCPVSDFLCEDLEMKVKAVKGIKKVNIEITFEPQWDQSMLSDEAKLELGMM
;
A
#
# COMPACT_ATOMS: atom_id res chain seq x y z
N MET A 1 -9.08 -22.90 14.34
CA MET A 1 -7.77 -22.89 13.77
C MET A 1 -7.82 -22.72 12.28
N SER A 2 -8.31 -23.71 11.57
CA SER A 2 -8.40 -23.59 10.12
C SER A 2 -9.25 -22.39 9.67
N ASN A 3 -10.15 -21.94 10.52
CA ASN A 3 -11.01 -20.81 10.17
C ASN A 3 -10.25 -19.49 10.07
N GLN A 4 -9.07 -19.42 10.68
CA GLN A 4 -8.27 -18.20 10.63
C GLN A 4 -7.79 -17.91 9.23
N ASP A 5 -7.53 -18.95 8.44
CA ASP A 5 -7.07 -18.77 7.06
C ASP A 5 -8.13 -18.13 6.18
N LYS A 6 -9.39 -18.20 6.60
CA LYS A 6 -10.50 -17.65 5.85
C LYS A 6 -11.01 -16.34 6.42
N ASN A 7 -10.34 -15.82 7.45
CA ASN A 7 -10.73 -14.57 8.06
C ASN A 7 -10.40 -13.41 7.13
N PRO A 8 -11.40 -12.65 6.67
CA PRO A 8 -11.15 -11.52 5.77
C PRO A 8 -10.18 -10.50 6.34
N LEU A 9 -10.28 -10.23 7.64
CA LEU A 9 -9.40 -9.27 8.28
C LEU A 9 -7.95 -9.73 8.25
N GLU A 10 -7.74 -11.03 8.37
CA GLU A 10 -6.39 -11.56 8.33
C GLU A 10 -5.75 -11.37 6.97
N LEU A 11 -6.51 -11.58 5.89
CA LEU A 11 -6.00 -11.37 4.55
C LEU A 11 -5.67 -9.90 4.32
N GLU A 12 -6.54 -9.00 4.74
CA GLU A 12 -6.31 -7.58 4.63
C GLU A 12 -5.09 -7.14 5.45
N GLU A 13 -4.94 -7.70 6.65
CA GLU A 13 -3.78 -7.41 7.49
C GLU A 13 -2.48 -7.85 6.83
N ARG A 14 -2.50 -9.00 6.15
CA ARG A 14 -1.33 -9.48 5.43
C ARG A 14 -0.98 -8.57 4.26
N ILE A 15 -1.99 -8.04 3.59
CA ILE A 15 -1.78 -7.09 2.50
C ILE A 15 -1.17 -5.80 3.05
N ILE A 16 -1.69 -5.31 4.17
CA ILE A 16 -1.15 -4.12 4.80
C ILE A 16 0.30 -4.35 5.23
N ALA A 17 0.59 -5.51 5.79
CA ALA A 17 1.95 -5.85 6.18
C ALA A 17 2.88 -5.85 4.96
N ALA A 18 2.41 -6.35 3.83
CA ALA A 18 3.18 -6.31 2.59
C ALA A 18 3.42 -4.87 2.13
N LEU A 19 2.39 -4.02 2.22
CA LEU A 19 2.52 -2.61 1.85
C LEU A 19 3.54 -1.88 2.72
N ARG A 20 3.67 -2.28 3.97
CA ARG A 20 4.64 -1.69 4.88
C ARG A 20 6.09 -2.08 4.56
N THR A 21 6.30 -3.00 3.64
CA THR A 21 7.64 -3.35 3.18
C THR A 21 8.04 -2.61 1.92
N VAL A 22 7.13 -1.82 1.35
CA VAL A 22 7.40 -1.05 0.13
C VAL A 22 7.75 0.38 0.53
N TYR A 23 8.95 0.81 0.18
CA TYR A 23 9.45 2.13 0.56
C TYR A 23 9.53 3.04 -0.63
N ASP A 24 9.15 4.30 -0.42
CA ASP A 24 9.35 5.34 -1.42
C ASP A 24 10.86 5.59 -1.55
N PRO A 25 11.41 5.61 -2.77
CA PRO A 25 12.85 5.80 -2.92
C PRO A 25 13.37 7.17 -2.51
N GLU A 26 12.49 8.15 -2.43
CA GLU A 26 12.89 9.51 -2.05
C GLU A 26 12.71 9.79 -0.57
N ILE A 27 11.75 9.13 0.05
CA ILE A 27 11.42 9.34 1.47
C ILE A 27 11.58 8.02 2.19
N PRO A 28 12.41 7.92 3.24
CA PRO A 28 12.71 6.64 3.89
C PRO A 28 11.58 6.16 4.81
N VAL A 29 10.37 6.14 4.29
CA VAL A 29 9.18 5.67 5.00
C VAL A 29 8.40 4.81 4.02
N ASN A 30 7.76 3.76 4.54
CA ASN A 30 6.97 2.89 3.68
C ASN A 30 5.70 3.59 3.18
N VAL A 31 5.18 3.08 2.06
CA VAL A 31 4.06 3.73 1.37
C VAL A 31 2.79 3.78 2.21
N TYR A 32 2.60 2.81 3.10
CA TYR A 32 1.42 2.78 3.95
C TYR A 32 1.44 3.92 4.96
N GLU A 33 2.57 4.09 5.65
CA GLU A 33 2.73 5.15 6.65
C GLU A 33 2.83 6.53 6.01
N LEU A 34 3.27 6.61 4.76
CA LEU A 34 3.27 7.86 4.02
C LEU A 34 1.86 8.37 3.71
N GLY A 35 0.86 7.49 3.81
CA GLY A 35 -0.50 7.88 3.46
C GLY A 35 -0.75 7.85 1.96
N LEU A 36 0.05 7.11 1.22
CA LEU A 36 -0.11 6.99 -0.23
C LEU A 36 -1.20 6.01 -0.62
N ILE A 37 -1.57 5.11 0.28
CA ILE A 37 -2.59 4.10 0.02
C ILE A 37 -3.94 4.65 0.48
N TYR A 38 -4.83 4.90 -0.47
CA TYR A 38 -6.14 5.48 -0.17
C TYR A 38 -7.21 4.44 0.06
N ASP A 39 -7.12 3.32 -0.63
CA ASP A 39 -8.13 2.27 -0.48
C ASP A 39 -7.54 0.92 -0.85
N VAL A 40 -7.96 -0.11 -0.15
CA VAL A 40 -7.60 -1.49 -0.44
C VAL A 40 -8.88 -2.30 -0.44
N ASP A 41 -9.26 -2.80 -1.61
CA ASP A 41 -10.47 -3.59 -1.76
C ASP A 41 -10.08 -5.02 -2.13
N VAL A 42 -10.48 -5.97 -1.33
CA VAL A 42 -10.11 -7.37 -1.51
C VAL A 42 -11.35 -8.20 -1.82
N ASP A 43 -11.31 -8.91 -2.93
CA ASP A 43 -12.33 -9.90 -3.24
C ASP A 43 -11.82 -11.26 -2.76
N HIS A 44 -12.39 -11.73 -1.68
CA HIS A 44 -11.93 -12.97 -1.03
C HIS A 44 -12.26 -14.21 -1.84
N ASP A 45 -13.24 -14.12 -2.72
CA ASP A 45 -13.65 -15.28 -3.53
C ASP A 45 -12.71 -15.50 -4.70
N THR A 46 -12.27 -14.41 -5.34
CA THR A 46 -11.42 -14.50 -6.53
C THR A 46 -9.95 -14.28 -6.23
N GLY A 47 -9.62 -13.71 -5.08
CA GLY A 47 -8.24 -13.38 -4.75
C GLY A 47 -7.75 -12.14 -5.46
N VAL A 48 -8.64 -11.29 -5.91
CA VAL A 48 -8.29 -10.04 -6.59
C VAL A 48 -8.24 -8.91 -5.59
N VAL A 49 -7.16 -8.13 -5.63
CA VAL A 49 -7.00 -6.96 -4.78
C VAL A 49 -6.96 -5.72 -5.68
N ASN A 50 -7.76 -4.74 -5.33
CA ASN A 50 -7.76 -3.44 -6.00
C ASN A 50 -7.24 -2.40 -5.02
N ILE A 51 -6.13 -1.76 -5.36
CA ILE A 51 -5.48 -0.78 -4.52
C ILE A 51 -5.56 0.57 -5.21
N THR A 52 -6.13 1.55 -4.50
CA THR A 52 -6.15 2.92 -4.96
C THR A 52 -5.11 3.68 -4.18
N MET A 53 -4.18 4.31 -4.87
CA MET A 53 -3.08 4.99 -4.22
C MET A 53 -2.72 6.26 -4.97
N THR A 54 -1.89 7.07 -4.35
CA THR A 54 -1.37 8.28 -4.96
C THR A 54 0.15 8.29 -4.88
N LEU A 55 0.74 9.33 -5.42
CA LEU A 55 2.19 9.54 -5.37
C LEU A 55 2.45 10.90 -4.74
N THR A 56 3.66 11.08 -4.20
CA THR A 56 4.04 12.35 -3.59
C THR A 56 4.21 13.44 -4.62
N SER A 57 4.41 13.08 -5.87
CA SER A 57 4.54 14.03 -6.98
C SER A 57 3.94 13.40 -8.24
N PRO A 58 3.14 14.16 -9.01
CA PRO A 58 2.57 13.64 -10.25
C PRO A 58 3.61 13.35 -11.34
N ASN A 59 4.80 13.90 -11.20
CA ASN A 59 5.87 13.71 -12.17
C ASN A 59 6.98 12.81 -11.65
N CYS A 60 6.67 11.94 -10.69
CA CYS A 60 7.67 11.07 -10.09
C CYS A 60 8.15 10.05 -11.14
N PRO A 61 9.43 10.08 -11.55
CA PRO A 61 9.93 9.16 -12.55
C PRO A 61 10.12 7.73 -12.02
N VAL A 62 10.03 7.55 -10.71
CA VAL A 62 10.20 6.22 -10.08
C VAL A 62 8.85 5.56 -9.78
N SER A 63 7.75 6.15 -10.24
CA SER A 63 6.43 5.60 -9.97
C SER A 63 6.26 4.19 -10.50
N ASP A 64 6.85 3.88 -11.65
CA ASP A 64 6.76 2.55 -12.23
C ASP A 64 7.43 1.51 -11.36
N PHE A 65 8.60 1.82 -10.83
CA PHE A 65 9.32 0.92 -9.92
C PHE A 65 8.53 0.70 -8.64
N LEU A 66 7.96 1.77 -8.12
CA LEU A 66 7.19 1.70 -6.88
C LEU A 66 5.97 0.81 -7.08
N CYS A 67 5.24 1.00 -8.17
CA CYS A 67 4.07 0.21 -8.47
C CYS A 67 4.41 -1.25 -8.71
N GLU A 68 5.51 -1.53 -9.41
CA GLU A 68 5.94 -2.90 -9.66
C GLU A 68 6.32 -3.59 -8.36
N ASP A 69 7.06 -2.91 -7.50
CA ASP A 69 7.48 -3.48 -6.23
C ASP A 69 6.27 -3.76 -5.34
N LEU A 70 5.35 -2.81 -5.30
CA LEU A 70 4.13 -2.95 -4.52
C LEU A 70 3.30 -4.13 -5.03
N GLU A 71 3.11 -4.20 -6.35
CA GLU A 71 2.34 -5.29 -6.94
C GLU A 71 2.97 -6.65 -6.63
N MET A 72 4.28 -6.74 -6.76
CA MET A 72 5.00 -7.98 -6.51
C MET A 72 4.83 -8.42 -5.05
N LYS A 73 4.99 -7.50 -4.13
CA LYS A 73 4.92 -7.83 -2.71
C LYS A 73 3.51 -8.18 -2.26
N VAL A 74 2.51 -7.47 -2.77
CA VAL A 74 1.12 -7.80 -2.44
C VAL A 74 0.72 -9.13 -3.08
N LYS A 75 1.16 -9.37 -4.31
CA LYS A 75 0.83 -10.61 -5.00
C LYS A 75 1.46 -11.83 -4.32
N ALA A 76 2.56 -11.64 -3.61
CA ALA A 76 3.20 -12.70 -2.85
C ALA A 76 2.41 -13.13 -1.62
N VAL A 77 1.41 -12.36 -1.22
CA VAL A 77 0.56 -12.72 -0.09
C VAL A 77 -0.28 -13.94 -0.47
N LYS A 78 -0.27 -14.94 0.40
CA LYS A 78 -1.01 -16.16 0.14
C LYS A 78 -2.50 -15.88 0.02
N GLY A 79 -3.11 -16.36 -1.04
CA GLY A 79 -4.52 -16.15 -1.33
C GLY A 79 -4.78 -15.06 -2.35
N ILE A 80 -3.76 -14.29 -2.72
CA ILE A 80 -3.88 -13.23 -3.70
C ILE A 80 -3.50 -13.77 -5.07
N LYS A 81 -4.38 -13.59 -6.05
CA LYS A 81 -4.15 -14.07 -7.42
C LYS A 81 -3.88 -12.94 -8.39
N LYS A 82 -4.43 -11.76 -8.12
CA LYS A 82 -4.26 -10.62 -9.01
C LYS A 82 -4.29 -9.34 -8.20
N VAL A 83 -3.44 -8.40 -8.59
CA VAL A 83 -3.37 -7.08 -7.96
C VAL A 83 -3.59 -6.03 -9.04
N ASN A 84 -4.56 -5.16 -8.82
CA ASN A 84 -4.82 -4.01 -9.67
C ASN A 84 -4.48 -2.76 -8.89
N ILE A 85 -3.69 -1.88 -9.48
CA ILE A 85 -3.29 -0.64 -8.84
C ILE A 85 -3.83 0.53 -9.66
N GLU A 86 -4.56 1.40 -9.00
CA GLU A 86 -5.09 2.61 -9.62
C GLU A 86 -4.42 3.81 -8.97
N ILE A 87 -3.80 4.66 -9.78
CA ILE A 87 -3.15 5.87 -9.31
C ILE A 87 -4.14 7.03 -9.46
N THR A 88 -4.35 7.75 -8.37
CA THR A 88 -5.20 8.94 -8.38
C THR A 88 -4.46 10.09 -7.74
N PHE A 89 -4.76 11.31 -8.16
CA PHE A 89 -4.23 12.51 -7.55
C PHE A 89 -5.33 13.33 -6.89
N GLU A 90 -6.46 12.68 -6.64
CA GLU A 90 -7.58 13.30 -5.93
C GLU A 90 -8.00 12.43 -4.75
N PRO A 91 -7.84 12.94 -3.52
CA PRO A 91 -7.19 14.21 -3.17
C PRO A 91 -5.69 14.14 -3.39
N GLN A 92 -5.08 15.32 -3.62
CA GLN A 92 -3.64 15.39 -3.78
C GLN A 92 -2.97 15.10 -2.44
N TRP A 93 -1.88 14.33 -2.49
CA TRP A 93 -1.14 13.99 -1.29
C TRP A 93 -0.48 15.23 -0.69
N ASP A 94 -0.48 15.32 0.65
CA ASP A 94 0.27 16.33 1.35
C ASP A 94 0.76 15.77 2.69
N GLN A 95 1.62 16.51 3.36
CA GLN A 95 2.29 16.02 4.56
C GLN A 95 1.35 15.72 5.71
N SER A 96 0.16 16.29 5.71
CA SER A 96 -0.82 16.00 6.76
C SER A 96 -1.33 14.56 6.69
N MET A 97 -1.09 13.89 5.58
CA MET A 97 -1.53 12.51 5.39
C MET A 97 -0.54 11.49 5.97
N LEU A 98 0.64 11.94 6.39
CA LEU A 98 1.61 11.08 7.04
C LEU A 98 1.05 10.54 8.35
N SER A 99 1.32 9.27 8.64
CA SER A 99 0.99 8.71 9.95
C SER A 99 1.87 9.34 11.02
N ASP A 100 1.46 9.16 12.29
CA ASP A 100 2.27 9.65 13.40
C ASP A 100 3.65 8.99 13.42
N GLU A 101 3.71 7.70 13.11
CA GLU A 101 4.98 6.98 13.02
C GLU A 101 5.89 7.58 11.96
N ALA A 102 5.32 7.88 10.79
CA ALA A 102 6.09 8.48 9.71
C ALA A 102 6.62 9.84 10.09
N LYS A 103 5.81 10.64 10.77
CA LYS A 103 6.23 11.96 11.23
C LYS A 103 7.39 11.86 12.22
N LEU A 104 7.33 10.89 13.13
CA LEU A 104 8.42 10.64 14.07
C LEU A 104 9.70 10.25 13.35
N GLU A 105 9.58 9.34 12.37
CA GLU A 105 10.74 8.87 11.61
C GLU A 105 11.43 10.01 10.86
N LEU A 106 10.63 10.94 10.36
CA LEU A 106 11.14 12.07 9.60
C LEU A 106 11.53 13.26 10.48
N GLY A 107 11.36 13.15 11.78
CA GLY A 107 11.69 14.22 12.71
C GLY A 107 10.74 15.40 12.64
N MET A 108 9.49 15.15 12.25
CA MET A 108 8.48 16.20 12.11
C MET A 108 7.64 16.39 13.37
N MET A 109 7.86 15.57 14.38
CA MET A 109 7.15 15.67 15.66
C MET A 109 8.11 15.89 16.79
#